data_b33491e77c553848a8ab5e51ac0657d7
#
_entry.id   b33491e77c553848a8ab5e51ac0657d7
#
_cell.length_a   1.000
_cell.length_b   1.000
_cell.length_c   1.000
_cell.angle_alpha   90.00
_cell.angle_beta   90.00
_cell.angle_gamma   90.00
#
_symmetry.space_group_name_H-M   'P 1'
#
loop_
_entity.id
_entity.type
_entity.pdbx_description
1 polymer ?
#
loop_
_entity_poly.entity_id
_entity_poly.type
_entity_poly.pdbx_seq_one_letter_code
_entity_poly.pdbx_strand_id
1 'polypeptide(L)'
;MTSTIDRLRAQAYQVALRGMFQLSPERIHGIINTALSGLQAAGPANRALAKVLPVNDPVLRQEVFGVEFPRPLGLAAGFDKNAAAADTWSPIGFGFAELGTVTAQAQPGNPAPRLFRLKADKAILNRMGFNNEGAAAAAENLRKRRYSDVIGINIGKTKVTPAEHAVEDYRRSASVLGDLADFLVVNVSSPNTPGLRDLQAVES
;
A
#
# COMPACT_ATOMS: atom_id res chain seq x y z
N MET A 1 27.04 -1.93 -16.75
CA MET A 1 27.98 -2.09 -15.61
C MET A 1 27.36 -1.42 -14.40
N THR A 2 27.11 -2.15 -13.30
CA THR A 2 26.58 -1.56 -12.04
C THR A 2 27.62 -0.63 -11.43
N SER A 3 27.21 0.59 -11.08
CA SER A 3 28.11 1.59 -10.49
C SER A 3 28.60 1.14 -9.10
N THR A 4 29.72 1.69 -8.63
CA THR A 4 30.24 1.43 -7.27
C THR A 4 29.21 1.81 -6.21
N ILE A 5 28.42 2.87 -6.45
CA ILE A 5 27.34 3.33 -5.59
C ILE A 5 26.22 2.29 -5.48
N ASP A 6 25.84 1.66 -6.61
CA ASP A 6 24.80 0.63 -6.62
C ASP A 6 25.21 -0.62 -5.84
N ARG A 7 26.50 -0.99 -5.91
CA ARG A 7 27.04 -2.10 -5.10
C ARG A 7 27.01 -1.79 -3.61
N LEU A 8 27.40 -0.58 -3.21
CA LEU A 8 27.36 -0.15 -1.82
C LEU A 8 25.93 -0.10 -1.29
N ARG A 9 24.96 0.41 -2.08
CA ARG A 9 23.53 0.41 -1.74
C ARG A 9 23.02 -1.02 -1.54
N ALA A 10 23.35 -1.94 -2.45
CA ALA A 10 22.97 -3.33 -2.34
C ALA A 10 23.56 -4.02 -1.10
N GLN A 11 24.82 -3.74 -0.75
CA GLN A 11 25.45 -4.27 0.46
C GLN A 11 24.77 -3.72 1.73
N ALA A 12 24.55 -2.41 1.79
CA ALA A 12 23.86 -1.77 2.92
C ALA A 12 22.45 -2.37 3.11
N TYR A 13 21.72 -2.58 2.01
CA TYR A 13 20.40 -3.24 2.05
C TYR A 13 20.49 -4.65 2.62
N GLN A 14 21.49 -5.47 2.19
CA GLN A 14 21.65 -6.84 2.69
C GLN A 14 21.95 -6.87 4.21
N VAL A 15 22.75 -5.93 4.71
CA VAL A 15 23.01 -5.81 6.16
C VAL A 15 21.74 -5.44 6.90
N ALA A 16 21.02 -4.44 6.43
CA ALA A 16 19.73 -4.03 7.01
C ALA A 16 18.71 -5.18 7.02
N LEU A 17 18.62 -5.91 5.90
CA LEU A 17 17.71 -7.06 5.75
C LEU A 17 18.01 -8.16 6.77
N ARG A 18 19.30 -8.47 7.04
CA ARG A 18 19.70 -9.44 8.07
C ARG A 18 19.21 -9.02 9.46
N GLY A 19 19.34 -7.74 9.79
CA GLY A 19 18.83 -7.19 11.06
C GLY A 19 17.31 -7.27 11.15
N MET A 20 16.59 -6.88 10.09
CA MET A 20 15.13 -6.95 10.02
C MET A 20 14.61 -8.40 10.15
N PHE A 21 15.38 -9.39 9.70
CA PHE A 21 14.99 -10.80 9.77
C PHE A 21 15.07 -11.41 11.17
N GLN A 22 15.64 -10.70 12.15
CA GLN A 22 15.60 -11.11 13.56
C GLN A 22 14.24 -10.86 14.22
N LEU A 23 13.43 -9.97 13.65
CA LEU A 23 12.11 -9.64 14.15
C LEU A 23 11.02 -10.35 13.34
N SER A 24 9.84 -10.50 13.94
CA SER A 24 8.69 -11.05 13.21
C SER A 24 8.32 -10.16 12.01
N PRO A 25 7.79 -10.73 10.92
CA PRO A 25 7.44 -9.95 9.72
C PRO A 25 6.46 -8.81 10.01
N GLU A 26 5.45 -9.05 10.84
CA GLU A 26 4.44 -8.04 11.16
C GLU A 26 5.01 -6.91 12.02
N ARG A 27 5.95 -7.22 12.95
CA ARG A 27 6.63 -6.19 13.74
C ARG A 27 7.50 -5.29 12.87
N ILE A 28 8.26 -5.86 11.93
CA ILE A 28 9.06 -5.08 10.98
C ILE A 28 8.16 -4.22 10.09
N HIS A 29 7.05 -4.75 9.60
CA HIS A 29 6.07 -3.98 8.82
C HIS A 29 5.58 -2.75 9.61
N GLY A 30 5.23 -2.92 10.88
CA GLY A 30 4.82 -1.81 11.75
C GLY A 30 5.92 -0.77 11.95
N ILE A 31 7.17 -1.19 12.21
CA ILE A 31 8.32 -0.29 12.36
C ILE A 31 8.56 0.53 11.09
N ILE A 32 8.54 -0.13 9.92
CA ILE A 32 8.76 0.55 8.64
C ILE A 32 7.62 1.54 8.36
N ASN A 33 6.36 1.17 8.57
CA ASN A 33 5.23 2.09 8.40
C ASN A 33 5.34 3.31 9.31
N THR A 34 5.70 3.13 10.57
CA THR A 34 5.93 4.24 11.51
C THR A 34 7.07 5.16 11.02
N ALA A 35 8.16 4.58 10.54
CA ALA A 35 9.29 5.35 10.00
C ALA A 35 8.90 6.16 8.75
N LEU A 36 8.14 5.55 7.82
CA LEU A 36 7.67 6.20 6.60
C LEU A 36 6.65 7.31 6.91
N SER A 37 5.74 7.10 7.84
CA SER A 37 4.81 8.14 8.31
C SER A 37 5.55 9.29 8.98
N GLY A 38 6.60 8.99 9.76
CA GLY A 38 7.49 9.99 10.33
C GLY A 38 8.25 10.79 9.26
N LEU A 39 8.69 10.13 8.18
CA LEU A 39 9.34 10.78 7.04
C LEU A 39 8.36 11.69 6.29
N GLN A 40 7.12 11.29 6.12
CA GLN A 40 6.05 12.14 5.57
C GLN A 40 5.89 13.43 6.40
N ALA A 41 5.88 13.32 7.72
CA ALA A 41 5.80 14.48 8.61
C ALA A 41 7.03 15.39 8.50
N ALA A 42 8.22 14.82 8.25
CA ALA A 42 9.49 15.52 8.06
C ALA A 42 9.65 16.03 6.61
N GLY A 43 8.79 16.92 6.16
CA GLY A 43 8.71 17.42 4.78
C GLY A 43 10.04 17.82 4.12
N PRO A 44 11.01 18.49 4.78
CA PRO A 44 12.32 18.79 4.19
C PRO A 44 13.15 17.55 3.86
N ALA A 45 13.14 16.53 4.74
CA ALA A 45 13.86 15.27 4.49
C ALA A 45 13.22 14.49 3.34
N ASN A 46 11.89 14.43 3.29
CA ASN A 46 11.15 13.80 2.20
C ASN A 46 11.47 14.45 0.84
N ARG A 47 11.51 15.79 0.78
CA ARG A 47 11.92 16.54 -0.43
C ARG A 47 13.37 16.29 -0.84
N ALA A 48 14.28 16.10 0.12
CA ALA A 48 15.67 15.76 -0.18
C ALA A 48 15.77 14.37 -0.82
N LEU A 49 15.05 13.38 -0.32
CA LEU A 49 14.98 12.04 -0.89
C LEU A 49 14.43 12.06 -2.32
N ALA A 50 13.38 12.84 -2.58
CA ALA A 50 12.77 12.99 -3.90
C ALA A 50 13.74 13.50 -4.98
N LYS A 51 14.84 14.15 -4.60
CA LYS A 51 15.87 14.63 -5.53
C LYS A 51 16.96 13.58 -5.83
N VAL A 52 17.07 12.55 -4.97
CA VAL A 52 18.23 11.63 -5.02
C VAL A 52 17.84 10.21 -5.39
N LEU A 53 16.67 9.73 -4.94
CA LEU A 53 16.30 8.33 -5.09
C LEU A 53 15.53 8.01 -6.39
N PRO A 54 14.53 8.81 -6.84
CA PRO A 54 13.77 8.49 -8.03
C PRO A 54 14.59 8.58 -9.31
N VAL A 55 14.37 7.63 -10.20
CA VAL A 55 14.84 7.74 -11.59
C VAL A 55 13.81 8.55 -12.37
N ASN A 56 14.19 9.75 -12.80
CA ASN A 56 13.31 10.67 -13.54
C ASN A 56 13.75 10.71 -15.01
N ASP A 57 13.43 9.66 -15.77
CA ASP A 57 13.65 9.60 -17.21
C ASP A 57 12.30 9.74 -17.93
N PRO A 58 12.14 10.69 -18.86
CA PRO A 58 10.89 10.87 -19.62
C PRO A 58 10.41 9.61 -20.35
N VAL A 59 11.31 8.69 -20.73
CA VAL A 59 10.97 7.42 -21.38
C VAL A 59 10.14 6.51 -20.48
N LEU A 60 10.21 6.69 -19.15
CA LEU A 60 9.46 5.90 -18.17
C LEU A 60 8.02 6.40 -17.96
N ARG A 61 7.70 7.58 -18.49
CA ARG A 61 6.38 8.20 -18.31
C ARG A 61 5.35 7.49 -19.17
N GLN A 62 4.17 7.25 -18.62
CA GLN A 62 3.04 6.63 -19.30
C GLN A 62 1.75 7.34 -18.90
N GLU A 63 0.81 7.41 -19.82
CA GLU A 63 -0.56 7.82 -19.54
C GLU A 63 -1.49 6.62 -19.69
N VAL A 64 -2.30 6.37 -18.67
CA VAL A 64 -3.29 5.28 -18.65
C VAL A 64 -4.61 5.83 -18.14
N PHE A 65 -5.66 5.73 -18.95
CA PHE A 65 -7.00 6.26 -18.63
C PHE A 65 -7.02 7.72 -18.17
N GLY A 66 -6.17 8.58 -18.80
CA GLY A 66 -6.08 9.99 -18.46
C GLY A 66 -5.25 10.31 -17.20
N VAL A 67 -4.68 9.31 -16.54
CA VAL A 67 -3.75 9.48 -15.42
C VAL A 67 -2.31 9.36 -15.93
N GLU A 68 -1.48 10.37 -15.65
CA GLU A 68 -0.07 10.38 -16.00
C GLU A 68 0.78 9.72 -14.90
N PHE A 69 1.39 8.58 -15.21
CA PHE A 69 2.30 7.85 -14.34
C PHE A 69 3.75 8.23 -14.67
N PRO A 70 4.48 8.91 -13.76
CA PRO A 70 5.85 9.36 -14.04
C PRO A 70 6.85 8.20 -14.17
N ARG A 71 6.54 7.03 -13.63
CA ARG A 71 7.36 5.81 -13.64
C ARG A 71 6.47 4.57 -13.56
N PRO A 72 6.88 3.44 -14.19
CA PRO A 72 6.04 2.24 -14.28
C PRO A 72 6.04 1.37 -13.02
N LEU A 73 6.97 1.58 -12.08
CA LEU A 73 7.03 0.80 -10.83
C LEU A 73 6.13 1.42 -9.77
N GLY A 74 5.08 0.71 -9.36
CA GLY A 74 4.18 1.09 -8.29
C GLY A 74 4.31 0.25 -7.02
N LEU A 75 3.94 0.82 -5.88
CA LEU A 75 3.69 0.05 -4.68
C LEU A 75 2.36 -0.68 -4.82
N ALA A 76 2.34 -1.98 -4.54
CA ALA A 76 1.10 -2.75 -4.49
C ALA A 76 0.37 -2.58 -3.15
N ALA A 77 -0.96 -2.73 -3.16
CA ALA A 77 -1.77 -2.77 -1.95
C ALA A 77 -1.32 -3.87 -0.97
N GLY A 78 -1.57 -3.63 0.31
CA GLY A 78 -1.22 -4.54 1.41
C GLY A 78 -0.07 -4.05 2.28
N PHE A 79 0.70 -3.06 1.83
CA PHE A 79 1.78 -2.48 2.62
C PHE A 79 1.30 -1.28 3.44
N ASP A 80 0.89 -0.18 2.82
CA ASP A 80 0.30 0.98 3.50
C ASP A 80 -1.24 0.88 3.49
N LYS A 81 -1.78 0.22 4.51
CA LYS A 81 -3.19 -0.13 4.58
C LYS A 81 -4.10 1.01 5.03
N ASN A 82 -3.52 2.07 5.57
CA ASN A 82 -4.24 3.21 6.13
C ASN A 82 -3.92 4.53 5.42
N ALA A 83 -3.18 4.48 4.31
CA ALA A 83 -2.68 5.66 3.60
C ALA A 83 -1.86 6.61 4.50
N ALA A 84 -1.13 6.06 5.48
CA ALA A 84 -0.42 6.83 6.49
C ALA A 84 0.90 7.44 5.99
N ALA A 85 1.42 6.97 4.86
CA ALA A 85 2.68 7.41 4.26
C ALA A 85 2.53 7.80 2.78
N ALA A 86 1.34 8.28 2.37
CA ALA A 86 0.99 8.53 0.98
C ALA A 86 1.99 9.43 0.24
N ASP A 87 2.53 10.47 0.90
CA ASP A 87 3.51 11.40 0.32
C ASP A 87 4.96 10.87 0.29
N THR A 88 5.21 9.65 0.77
CA THR A 88 6.57 9.11 0.91
C THR A 88 6.96 8.16 -0.22
N TRP A 89 6.00 7.56 -0.89
CA TRP A 89 6.25 6.51 -1.86
C TRP A 89 6.97 7.00 -3.12
N SER A 90 6.54 8.12 -3.68
CA SER A 90 7.21 8.73 -4.84
C SER A 90 8.62 9.23 -4.50
N PRO A 91 8.88 9.92 -3.39
CA PRO A 91 10.21 10.29 -2.94
C PRO A 91 11.20 9.13 -2.79
N ILE A 92 10.76 7.93 -2.45
CA ILE A 92 11.64 6.75 -2.35
C ILE A 92 11.75 5.95 -3.64
N GLY A 93 11.10 6.40 -4.73
CA GLY A 93 11.33 5.89 -6.08
C GLY A 93 10.15 5.24 -6.79
N PHE A 94 9.00 5.06 -6.12
CA PHE A 94 7.80 4.55 -6.79
C PHE A 94 7.18 5.61 -7.71
N GLY A 95 6.64 5.22 -8.86
CA GLY A 95 5.90 6.09 -9.77
C GLY A 95 4.48 6.37 -9.31
N PHE A 96 3.91 5.43 -8.55
CA PHE A 96 2.58 5.51 -7.95
C PHE A 96 2.50 4.57 -6.74
N ALA A 97 1.45 4.70 -5.95
CA ALA A 97 1.20 3.77 -4.86
C ALA A 97 -0.29 3.38 -4.82
N GLU A 98 -0.55 2.07 -4.76
CA GLU A 98 -1.86 1.52 -4.46
C GLU A 98 -1.92 1.25 -2.95
N LEU A 99 -2.73 2.05 -2.24
CA LEU A 99 -2.85 2.02 -0.79
C LEU A 99 -4.07 1.20 -0.37
N GLY A 100 -4.00 0.56 0.78
CA GLY A 100 -5.07 -0.32 1.26
C GLY A 100 -4.59 -1.78 1.41
N THR A 101 -5.49 -2.78 1.45
CA THR A 101 -6.95 -2.68 1.24
C THR A 101 -7.62 -1.99 2.42
N VAL A 102 -8.46 -1.00 2.10
CA VAL A 102 -9.30 -0.28 3.05
C VAL A 102 -10.72 -0.85 3.00
N THR A 103 -11.38 -1.00 4.14
CA THR A 103 -12.80 -1.39 4.24
C THR A 103 -13.64 -0.22 4.74
N ALA A 104 -14.95 -0.24 4.51
CA ALA A 104 -15.83 0.86 4.94
C ALA A 104 -15.73 1.10 6.45
N GLN A 105 -15.65 0.03 7.24
CA GLN A 105 -15.44 0.07 8.67
C GLN A 105 -14.05 -0.43 9.04
N ALA A 106 -13.49 0.07 10.14
CA ALA A 106 -12.26 -0.45 10.71
C ALA A 106 -12.39 -1.94 11.09
N GLN A 107 -11.35 -2.71 10.87
CA GLN A 107 -11.32 -4.10 11.30
C GLN A 107 -9.92 -4.58 11.66
N PRO A 108 -9.78 -5.44 12.69
CA PRO A 108 -8.49 -5.92 13.16
C PRO A 108 -7.82 -6.93 12.22
N GLY A 109 -8.58 -7.49 11.27
CA GLY A 109 -8.17 -8.63 10.45
C GLY A 109 -8.22 -9.95 11.20
N ASN A 110 -7.48 -10.95 10.72
CA ASN A 110 -7.42 -12.27 11.34
C ASN A 110 -6.50 -12.28 12.57
N PRO A 111 -6.67 -13.22 13.53
CA PRO A 111 -5.80 -13.35 14.69
C PRO A 111 -4.32 -13.59 14.30
N ALA A 112 -3.41 -13.03 15.09
CA ALA A 112 -1.98 -13.31 14.97
C ALA A 112 -1.65 -14.71 15.55
N PRO A 113 -0.57 -15.38 15.04
CA PRO A 113 0.31 -14.98 13.97
C PRO A 113 -0.35 -15.14 12.60
N ARG A 114 -0.15 -14.18 11.70
CA ARG A 114 -0.86 -14.10 10.40
C ARG A 114 0.02 -13.69 9.22
N LEU A 115 1.32 -13.54 9.47
CA LEU A 115 2.34 -13.21 8.46
C LEU A 115 3.58 -14.05 8.73
N PHE A 116 3.98 -14.86 7.75
CA PHE A 116 5.06 -15.83 7.89
C PHE A 116 6.09 -15.66 6.79
N ARG A 117 7.36 -15.68 7.17
CA ARG A 117 8.47 -15.56 6.23
C ARG A 117 9.02 -16.94 5.91
N LEU A 118 8.96 -17.34 4.65
CA LEU A 118 9.52 -18.59 4.13
C LEU A 118 10.91 -18.28 3.59
N LYS A 119 11.93 -18.37 4.46
CA LYS A 119 13.29 -17.90 4.13
C LYS A 119 13.95 -18.68 3.00
N ALA A 120 13.75 -20.02 2.95
CA ALA A 120 14.30 -20.89 1.93
C ALA A 120 13.75 -20.54 0.53
N ASP A 121 12.46 -20.25 0.46
CA ASP A 121 11.75 -19.96 -0.78
C ASP A 121 11.74 -18.46 -1.15
N LYS A 122 12.35 -17.61 -0.31
CA LYS A 122 12.30 -16.14 -0.42
C LYS A 122 10.87 -15.61 -0.57
N ALA A 123 9.92 -16.21 0.14
CA ALA A 123 8.50 -15.95 0.04
C ALA A 123 7.90 -15.50 1.38
N ILE A 124 6.69 -14.94 1.30
CA ILE A 124 5.86 -14.55 2.43
C ILE A 124 4.50 -15.21 2.29
N LEU A 125 4.09 -15.95 3.31
CA LEU A 125 2.73 -16.47 3.46
C LEU A 125 1.96 -15.55 4.40
N ASN A 126 0.74 -15.15 4.03
CA ASN A 126 -0.09 -14.32 4.90
C ASN A 126 -1.55 -14.78 4.95
N ARG A 127 -2.19 -14.43 6.07
CA ARG A 127 -3.63 -14.53 6.29
C ARG A 127 -4.14 -13.26 7.01
N MET A 128 -3.76 -12.08 6.49
CA MET A 128 -3.97 -10.79 7.18
C MET A 128 -5.45 -10.44 7.40
N GLY A 129 -6.33 -10.70 6.42
CA GLY A 129 -7.77 -10.47 6.53
C GLY A 129 -8.16 -9.00 6.55
N PHE A 130 -7.51 -8.17 5.72
CA PHE A 130 -7.77 -6.74 5.53
C PHE A 130 -7.78 -5.93 6.84
N ASN A 131 -6.77 -6.14 7.71
CA ASN A 131 -6.62 -5.28 8.89
C ASN A 131 -6.35 -3.84 8.47
N ASN A 132 -7.25 -2.91 8.87
CA ASN A 132 -7.17 -1.48 8.56
C ASN A 132 -8.07 -0.66 9.49
N GLU A 133 -7.88 0.66 9.49
CA GLU A 133 -8.57 1.62 10.35
C GLU A 133 -9.86 2.18 9.72
N GLY A 134 -10.27 1.67 8.57
CA GLY A 134 -11.49 2.06 7.88
C GLY A 134 -11.33 3.26 6.93
N ALA A 135 -12.34 3.44 6.07
CA ALA A 135 -12.32 4.46 5.02
C ALA A 135 -12.21 5.89 5.56
N ALA A 136 -12.85 6.19 6.69
CA ALA A 136 -12.81 7.52 7.29
C ALA A 136 -11.38 7.88 7.75
N ALA A 137 -10.68 6.98 8.42
CA ALA A 137 -9.31 7.21 8.88
C ALA A 137 -8.32 7.33 7.69
N ALA A 138 -8.48 6.48 6.67
CA ALA A 138 -7.69 6.59 5.45
C ALA A 138 -7.92 7.94 4.74
N ALA A 139 -9.17 8.42 4.66
CA ALA A 139 -9.49 9.73 4.10
C ALA A 139 -8.86 10.89 4.89
N GLU A 140 -8.85 10.81 6.22
CA GLU A 140 -8.16 11.81 7.04
C GLU A 140 -6.66 11.86 6.75
N ASN A 141 -6.02 10.71 6.54
CA ASN A 141 -4.61 10.63 6.18
C ASN A 141 -4.36 11.19 4.78
N LEU A 142 -5.20 10.86 3.81
CA LEU A 142 -5.10 11.37 2.44
C LEU A 142 -5.29 12.90 2.36
N ARG A 143 -6.20 13.48 3.14
CA ARG A 143 -6.39 14.94 3.19
C ARG A 143 -5.18 15.71 3.73
N LYS A 144 -4.26 15.03 4.44
CA LYS A 144 -2.99 15.60 4.93
C LYS A 144 -1.89 15.62 3.87
N ARG A 145 -2.13 15.02 2.68
CA ARG A 145 -1.16 15.02 1.57
C ARG A 145 -0.77 16.42 1.16
N ARG A 146 0.48 16.58 0.79
CA ARG A 146 1.10 17.83 0.36
C ARG A 146 1.58 17.80 -1.09
N TYR A 147 1.59 16.62 -1.71
CA TYR A 147 2.10 16.38 -3.06
C TYR A 147 1.04 15.68 -3.91
N SER A 148 1.12 15.91 -5.21
CA SER A 148 0.22 15.35 -6.22
C SER A 148 0.76 14.05 -6.83
N ASP A 149 1.39 13.20 -6.01
CA ASP A 149 1.83 11.87 -6.46
C ASP A 149 0.60 11.01 -6.80
N VAL A 150 0.73 10.14 -7.80
CA VAL A 150 -0.37 9.26 -8.23
C VAL A 150 -0.67 8.23 -7.16
N ILE A 151 -1.89 8.26 -6.64
CA ILE A 151 -2.37 7.37 -5.59
C ILE A 151 -3.62 6.62 -6.04
N GLY A 152 -3.53 5.30 -6.04
CA GLY A 152 -4.69 4.42 -6.10
C GLY A 152 -5.13 3.97 -4.71
N ILE A 153 -6.43 3.78 -4.53
CA ILE A 153 -6.97 3.19 -3.30
C ILE A 153 -7.64 1.87 -3.61
N ASN A 154 -7.14 0.83 -2.95
CA ASN A 154 -7.70 -0.51 -2.98
C ASN A 154 -8.78 -0.60 -1.90
N ILE A 155 -10.02 -0.86 -2.30
CA ILE A 155 -11.17 -1.00 -1.40
C ILE A 155 -11.66 -2.45 -1.38
N GLY A 156 -11.99 -2.94 -0.20
CA GLY A 156 -12.50 -4.29 0.04
C GLY A 156 -13.75 -4.29 0.91
N LYS A 157 -14.52 -5.37 0.83
CA LYS A 157 -15.71 -5.55 1.66
C LYS A 157 -15.31 -5.71 3.14
N THR A 158 -16.00 -5.00 4.03
CA THR A 158 -15.90 -5.21 5.47
C THR A 158 -16.27 -6.64 5.84
N LYS A 159 -15.50 -7.28 6.72
CA LYS A 159 -15.68 -8.71 7.06
C LYS A 159 -17.06 -9.02 7.63
N VAL A 160 -17.57 -8.13 8.49
CA VAL A 160 -18.88 -8.31 9.16
C VAL A 160 -20.06 -7.96 8.26
N THR A 161 -19.84 -7.31 7.13
CA THR A 161 -20.92 -7.00 6.19
C THR A 161 -21.32 -8.27 5.44
N PRO A 162 -22.58 -8.67 5.45
CA PRO A 162 -23.10 -9.79 4.66
C PRO A 162 -22.88 -9.61 3.15
N ALA A 163 -22.87 -10.69 2.39
CA ALA A 163 -22.60 -10.62 0.94
C ALA A 163 -23.66 -9.80 0.19
N GLU A 164 -24.93 -9.93 0.57
CA GLU A 164 -26.08 -9.19 0.01
C GLU A 164 -25.97 -7.67 0.18
N HIS A 165 -25.15 -7.19 1.13
CA HIS A 165 -24.87 -5.77 1.38
C HIS A 165 -23.49 -5.32 0.91
N ALA A 166 -22.82 -6.15 0.11
CA ALA A 166 -21.46 -5.86 -0.37
C ALA A 166 -21.41 -4.57 -1.21
N VAL A 167 -22.38 -4.35 -2.08
CA VAL A 167 -22.43 -3.17 -2.96
C VAL A 167 -22.49 -1.88 -2.15
N GLU A 168 -23.32 -1.83 -1.11
CA GLU A 168 -23.45 -0.66 -0.23
C GLU A 168 -22.16 -0.41 0.55
N ASP A 169 -21.47 -1.47 0.98
CA ASP A 169 -20.20 -1.37 1.70
C ASP A 169 -19.10 -0.80 0.80
N TYR A 170 -18.98 -1.31 -0.44
CA TYR A 170 -18.06 -0.75 -1.43
C TYR A 170 -18.40 0.70 -1.81
N ARG A 171 -19.69 1.02 -2.02
CA ARG A 171 -20.14 2.38 -2.32
C ARG A 171 -19.77 3.35 -1.21
N ARG A 172 -19.91 2.94 0.06
CA ARG A 172 -19.51 3.75 1.22
C ARG A 172 -18.03 4.06 1.20
N SER A 173 -17.18 3.06 0.93
CA SER A 173 -15.74 3.26 0.79
C SER A 173 -15.41 4.19 -0.38
N ALA A 174 -16.03 3.95 -1.54
CA ALA A 174 -15.81 4.74 -2.75
C ALA A 174 -16.25 6.20 -2.58
N SER A 175 -17.39 6.46 -1.94
CA SER A 175 -17.87 7.84 -1.70
C SER A 175 -17.00 8.65 -0.76
N VAL A 176 -16.29 7.98 0.16
CA VAL A 176 -15.39 8.65 1.12
C VAL A 176 -14.00 8.89 0.53
N LEU A 177 -13.54 8.01 -0.37
CA LEU A 177 -12.15 7.95 -0.83
C LEU A 177 -11.98 8.38 -2.30
N GLY A 178 -13.05 8.35 -3.11
CA GLY A 178 -12.96 8.53 -4.56
C GLY A 178 -12.34 9.84 -4.99
N ASP A 179 -12.75 10.97 -4.37
CA ASP A 179 -12.22 12.29 -4.67
C ASP A 179 -10.81 12.55 -4.11
N LEU A 180 -10.26 11.60 -3.35
CA LEU A 180 -8.95 11.69 -2.72
C LEU A 180 -7.90 10.82 -3.42
N ALA A 181 -8.29 10.07 -4.45
CA ALA A 181 -7.46 9.14 -5.19
C ALA A 181 -7.54 9.40 -6.70
N ASP A 182 -6.47 9.07 -7.41
CA ASP A 182 -6.43 9.15 -8.88
C ASP A 182 -7.13 7.96 -9.53
N PHE A 183 -7.21 6.82 -8.85
CA PHE A 183 -7.98 5.64 -9.27
C PHE A 183 -8.41 4.79 -8.07
N LEU A 184 -9.46 4.00 -8.26
CA LEU A 184 -9.93 3.02 -7.29
C LEU A 184 -9.75 1.60 -7.82
N VAL A 185 -9.39 0.68 -6.92
CA VAL A 185 -9.34 -0.76 -7.19
C VAL A 185 -10.36 -1.47 -6.30
N VAL A 186 -11.34 -2.11 -6.92
CA VAL A 186 -12.34 -2.92 -6.21
C VAL A 186 -11.78 -4.33 -6.00
N ASN A 187 -11.43 -4.66 -4.77
CA ASN A 187 -10.78 -5.92 -4.42
C ASN A 187 -11.80 -6.98 -3.98
N VAL A 188 -12.05 -7.93 -4.85
CA VAL A 188 -12.91 -9.10 -4.61
C VAL A 188 -12.13 -10.42 -4.59
N SER A 189 -10.79 -10.36 -4.48
CA SER A 189 -9.90 -11.52 -4.72
C SER A 189 -9.32 -12.16 -3.47
N SER A 190 -9.44 -11.54 -2.27
CA SER A 190 -8.81 -12.04 -1.06
C SER A 190 -9.33 -13.44 -0.65
N PRO A 191 -8.44 -14.42 -0.50
CA PRO A 191 -8.82 -15.74 0.03
C PRO A 191 -9.02 -15.73 1.56
N ASN A 192 -8.63 -14.64 2.21
CA ASN A 192 -8.60 -14.51 3.66
C ASN A 192 -9.90 -13.88 4.24
N THR A 193 -10.87 -13.61 3.37
CA THR A 193 -12.20 -13.12 3.72
C THR A 193 -13.23 -14.10 3.18
N PRO A 194 -13.91 -14.87 4.05
CA PRO A 194 -14.89 -15.87 3.61
C PRO A 194 -15.97 -15.26 2.70
N GLY A 195 -16.33 -15.99 1.64
CA GLY A 195 -17.37 -15.58 0.68
C GLY A 195 -17.01 -14.40 -0.25
N LEU A 196 -15.85 -13.73 -0.07
CA LEU A 196 -15.52 -12.58 -0.89
C LEU A 196 -15.35 -12.92 -2.39
N ARG A 197 -14.75 -14.06 -2.68
CA ARG A 197 -14.54 -14.50 -4.08
C ARG A 197 -15.82 -14.89 -4.79
N ASP A 198 -16.87 -15.19 -4.06
CA ASP A 198 -18.18 -15.52 -4.64
C ASP A 198 -18.79 -14.30 -5.35
N LEU A 199 -18.38 -13.08 -4.97
CA LEU A 199 -18.74 -11.85 -5.67
C LEU A 199 -18.12 -11.72 -7.08
N GLN A 200 -17.26 -12.65 -7.50
CA GLN A 200 -16.75 -12.72 -8.88
C GLN A 200 -17.64 -13.54 -9.80
N ALA A 201 -18.65 -14.23 -9.29
CA ALA A 201 -19.59 -15.00 -10.09
C ALA A 201 -20.42 -14.05 -10.96
N VAL A 202 -20.68 -14.48 -12.22
CA VAL A 202 -21.41 -13.68 -13.21
C VAL A 202 -22.87 -13.44 -12.80
N GLU A 203 -23.41 -14.26 -11.90
CA GLU A 203 -24.79 -14.20 -11.40
C GLU A 203 -24.92 -13.50 -10.03
N SER A 204 -23.83 -12.88 -9.54
CA SER A 204 -23.80 -12.23 -8.22
C SER A 204 -23.99 -10.71 -8.30
#